data_dc278fc052221b55756a519c92606bd8
#
_entry.id   dc278fc052221b55756a519c92606bd8
#
_cell.length_a   1.000
_cell.length_b   1.000
_cell.length_c   1.000
_cell.angle_alpha   90.00
_cell.angle_beta   90.00
_cell.angle_gamma   90.00
#
_symmetry.space_group_name_H-M   'P 1'
#
loop_
_entity.id
_entity.type
_entity.pdbx_description
1 polymer ?
#
loop_
_entity_poly.entity_id
_entity_poly.type
_entity_poly.pdbx_seq_one_letter_code
_entity_poly.pdbx_strand_id
1 'polypeptide(L)'
;VGMTPYELSLKIKKRDPSIKKIAYVYRLDPMAHGEILILINEFCRLTNYYVHLKSYKIYEYSVLFGWNTDTLDILGNITDNQVLDFDLSLILRKKNKLVGEYFQEYPIFSSKTVLYQGKMTPLWKLKNNIQDIEIPKKKINVEYIKYINHKIYSKKQLINFVIQRLNLVTSKNFNTKNFVNQWKSIKNNNYLVVYFV
;
A
#
# COMPACT_ATOMS: atom_id res chain seq x y z
N VAL A 1 -6.71 9.47 4.29
CA VAL A 1 -6.81 8.75 3.02
C VAL A 1 -6.73 9.74 1.86
N GLY A 2 -6.12 9.34 0.74
CA GLY A 2 -6.05 10.13 -0.49
C GLY A 2 -4.92 11.16 -0.57
N MET A 3 -4.19 11.40 0.50
CA MET A 3 -3.14 12.41 0.59
C MET A 3 -1.76 11.77 0.68
N THR A 4 -0.79 12.30 -0.05
CA THR A 4 0.61 11.90 0.10
C THR A 4 1.24 12.55 1.34
N PRO A 5 2.33 11.98 1.91
CA PRO A 5 3.08 12.62 3.00
C PRO A 5 3.57 14.03 2.63
N TYR A 6 3.93 14.26 1.37
CA TYR A 6 4.33 15.58 0.89
C TYR A 6 3.20 16.61 0.98
N GLU A 7 2.00 16.26 0.51
CA GLU A 7 0.83 17.14 0.60
C GLU A 7 0.45 17.42 2.06
N LEU A 8 0.59 16.41 2.94
CA LEU A 8 0.42 16.61 4.38
C LEU A 8 1.42 17.63 4.93
N SER A 9 2.70 17.55 4.53
CA SER A 9 3.72 18.51 4.97
C SER A 9 3.42 19.94 4.55
N LEU A 10 2.89 20.13 3.34
CA LEU A 10 2.48 21.45 2.87
C LEU A 10 1.32 22.01 3.70
N LYS A 11 0.34 21.16 4.05
CA LYS A 11 -0.77 21.59 4.93
C LYS A 11 -0.31 21.97 6.32
N ILE A 12 0.63 21.21 6.91
CA ILE A 12 1.19 21.49 8.23
C ILE A 12 1.93 22.84 8.21
N LYS A 13 2.83 23.05 7.23
CA LYS A 13 3.56 24.31 7.08
C LYS A 13 2.65 25.52 6.83
N LYS A 14 1.52 25.31 6.14
CA LYS A 14 0.53 26.37 5.93
C LYS A 14 -0.19 26.76 7.23
N ARG A 15 -0.43 25.78 8.13
CA ARG A 15 -1.07 26.02 9.43
C ARG A 15 -0.12 26.68 10.42
N ASP A 16 1.15 26.28 10.38
CA ASP A 16 2.18 26.83 11.26
C ASP A 16 3.44 27.19 10.44
N PRO A 17 3.58 28.49 10.06
CA PRO A 17 4.72 28.99 9.30
C PRO A 17 6.07 28.91 10.03
N SER A 18 6.08 28.68 11.35
CA SER A 18 7.33 28.48 12.11
C SER A 18 8.00 27.14 11.77
N ILE A 19 7.25 26.19 11.22
CA ILE A 19 7.75 24.88 10.80
C ILE A 19 8.44 25.00 9.44
N LYS A 20 9.77 25.03 9.46
CA LYS A 20 10.60 25.16 8.24
C LYS A 20 10.94 23.79 7.63
N LYS A 21 11.23 22.80 8.48
CA LYS A 21 11.63 21.45 8.07
C LYS A 21 10.65 20.42 8.60
N ILE A 22 10.39 19.37 7.79
CA ILE A 22 9.57 18.21 8.17
C ILE A 22 10.27 16.96 7.67
N ALA A 23 10.37 15.96 8.55
CA ALA A 23 10.77 14.61 8.22
C ALA A 23 9.69 13.62 8.67
N TYR A 24 9.53 12.52 7.95
CA TYR A 24 8.62 11.43 8.31
C TYR A 24 9.44 10.23 8.75
N VAL A 25 9.10 9.68 9.89
CA VAL A 25 9.73 8.44 10.38
C VAL A 25 9.23 7.25 9.57
N TYR A 26 7.92 7.24 9.27
CA TYR A 26 7.27 6.25 8.42
C TYR A 26 6.40 6.96 7.38
N ARG A 27 5.97 6.20 6.37
CA ARG A 27 5.08 6.69 5.32
C ARG A 27 3.83 5.83 5.29
N LEU A 28 2.71 6.46 5.02
CA LEU A 28 1.45 5.77 4.69
C LEU A 28 1.22 5.89 3.19
N ASP A 29 0.73 4.81 2.60
CA ASP A 29 0.28 4.83 1.22
C ASP A 29 -0.98 5.68 1.07
N PRO A 30 -1.29 6.22 -0.12
CA PRO A 30 -2.44 7.12 -0.30
C PRO A 30 -3.78 6.51 0.10
N MET A 31 -3.92 5.18 -0.01
CA MET A 31 -5.14 4.47 0.40
C MET A 31 -5.17 4.12 1.89
N ALA A 32 -4.04 4.23 2.58
CA ALA A 32 -3.96 3.97 4.01
C ALA A 32 -4.44 5.17 4.84
N HIS A 33 -4.88 4.89 6.04
CA HIS A 33 -5.07 5.86 7.11
C HIS A 33 -4.47 5.31 8.39
N GLY A 34 -4.05 6.19 9.28
CA GLY A 34 -3.38 5.78 10.51
C GLY A 34 -2.53 6.90 11.08
N GLU A 35 -1.74 6.56 12.06
CA GLU A 35 -0.80 7.48 12.70
C GLU A 35 0.50 7.55 11.91
N ILE A 36 1.06 8.74 11.84
CA ILE A 36 2.37 9.00 11.24
C ILE A 36 3.19 9.88 12.20
N LEU A 37 4.39 9.43 12.52
CA LEU A 37 5.32 10.22 13.31
C LEU A 37 6.05 11.22 12.39
N ILE A 38 5.84 12.50 12.69
CA ILE A 38 6.43 13.63 11.96
C ILE A 38 7.38 14.36 12.90
N LEU A 39 8.58 14.60 12.42
CA LEU A 39 9.60 15.41 13.10
C LEU A 39 9.67 16.76 12.45
N ILE A 40 9.77 17.83 13.25
CA ILE A 40 9.79 19.21 12.77
C ILE A 40 11.10 19.92 13.17
N ASN A 41 11.53 20.84 12.32
CA ASN A 41 12.68 21.72 12.49
C ASN A 41 13.95 20.94 12.94
N GLU A 42 14.52 21.26 14.10
CA GLU A 42 15.72 20.63 14.65
C GLU A 42 15.54 19.14 14.97
N PHE A 43 14.34 18.70 15.28
CA PHE A 43 14.05 17.29 15.53
C PHE A 43 14.19 16.41 14.28
N CYS A 44 14.20 17.00 13.08
CA CYS A 44 14.43 16.23 11.86
C CYS A 44 15.78 15.48 11.86
N ARG A 45 16.79 15.94 12.61
CA ARG A 45 18.08 15.25 12.79
C ARG A 45 17.96 13.89 13.49
N LEU A 46 16.88 13.67 14.24
CA LEU A 46 16.62 12.44 14.96
C LEU A 46 15.90 11.37 14.12
N THR A 47 15.66 11.62 12.84
CA THR A 47 14.91 10.70 11.95
C THR A 47 15.49 9.29 11.99
N ASN A 48 16.82 9.15 11.86
CA ASN A 48 17.46 7.84 11.89
C ASN A 48 17.26 7.11 13.22
N TYR A 49 17.34 7.84 14.33
CA TYR A 49 17.08 7.26 15.65
C TYR A 49 15.67 6.65 15.73
N TYR A 50 14.63 7.42 15.33
CA TYR A 50 13.25 6.94 15.38
C TYR A 50 12.95 5.84 14.36
N VAL A 51 13.59 5.86 13.19
CA VAL A 51 13.44 4.79 12.18
C VAL A 51 14.00 3.46 12.70
N HIS A 52 15.09 3.51 13.50
CA HIS A 52 15.70 2.31 14.04
C HIS A 52 15.05 1.80 15.33
N LEU A 53 14.20 2.60 15.98
CA LEU A 53 13.42 2.12 17.09
C LEU A 53 12.54 0.96 16.62
N LYS A 54 12.71 -0.20 17.23
CA LYS A 54 11.84 -1.36 16.98
C LYS A 54 10.43 -0.98 17.42
N SER A 55 9.56 -0.70 16.49
CA SER A 55 8.15 -0.46 16.76
C SER A 55 7.33 -1.57 16.13
N TYR A 56 6.42 -2.13 16.90
CA TYR A 56 5.36 -2.95 16.35
C TYR A 56 4.50 -2.11 15.41
N LYS A 57 4.06 -2.73 14.32
CA LYS A 57 3.11 -2.14 13.39
C LYS A 57 1.92 -3.06 13.29
N ILE A 58 0.76 -2.53 13.57
CA ILE A 58 -0.50 -3.24 13.41
C ILE A 58 -1.17 -2.68 12.17
N TYR A 59 -1.60 -3.57 11.28
CA TYR A 59 -2.29 -3.21 10.05
C TYR A 59 -3.66 -3.87 10.03
N GLU A 60 -4.71 -3.07 9.86
CA GLU A 60 -6.01 -3.58 9.45
C GLU A 60 -6.10 -3.44 7.93
N TYR A 61 -6.41 -4.53 7.25
CA TYR A 61 -6.48 -4.52 5.79
C TYR A 61 -7.55 -5.47 5.26
N SER A 62 -7.98 -5.21 4.04
CA SER A 62 -8.91 -6.06 3.32
C SER A 62 -8.29 -6.57 2.04
N VAL A 63 -8.53 -7.85 1.75
CA VAL A 63 -8.04 -8.54 0.54
C VAL A 63 -9.22 -8.89 -0.33
N LEU A 64 -9.21 -8.39 -1.57
CA LEU A 64 -10.12 -8.83 -2.63
C LEU A 64 -9.51 -10.06 -3.31
N PHE A 65 -10.17 -11.20 -3.17
CA PHE A 65 -9.70 -12.44 -3.77
C PHE A 65 -10.06 -12.54 -5.25
N GLY A 66 -9.18 -13.20 -6.02
CA GLY A 66 -9.34 -13.42 -7.45
C GLY A 66 -8.96 -12.23 -8.34
N TRP A 67 -8.41 -11.17 -7.78
CA TRP A 67 -8.02 -9.97 -8.50
C TRP A 67 -6.62 -9.50 -8.12
N ASN A 68 -5.80 -9.19 -9.11
CA ASN A 68 -4.49 -8.61 -8.92
C ASN A 68 -4.39 -7.26 -9.63
N THR A 69 -3.59 -6.37 -9.05
CA THR A 69 -3.15 -5.13 -9.67
C THR A 69 -1.63 -5.06 -9.62
N ASP A 70 -1.05 -4.27 -10.51
CA ASP A 70 0.39 -4.08 -10.58
C ASP A 70 0.99 -3.42 -9.32
N THR A 71 0.19 -2.67 -8.57
CA THR A 71 0.57 -2.03 -7.29
C THR A 71 0.16 -2.82 -6.06
N LEU A 72 -0.57 -3.92 -6.20
CA LEU A 72 -1.20 -4.73 -5.14
C LEU A 72 -2.28 -3.98 -4.33
N ASP A 73 -2.76 -2.85 -4.85
CA ASP A 73 -3.86 -2.07 -4.29
C ASP A 73 -4.77 -1.51 -5.39
N ILE A 74 -5.81 -0.77 -5.01
CA ILE A 74 -6.78 -0.21 -5.95
C ILE A 74 -6.25 0.95 -6.80
N LEU A 75 -5.05 1.47 -6.54
CA LEU A 75 -4.36 2.51 -7.31
C LEU A 75 -3.49 1.94 -8.44
N GLY A 76 -3.60 0.65 -8.72
CA GLY A 76 -2.92 -0.01 -9.82
C GLY A 76 -3.81 -0.38 -10.99
N ASN A 77 -3.15 -0.76 -12.08
CA ASN A 77 -3.84 -1.39 -13.21
C ASN A 77 -4.18 -2.83 -12.86
N ILE A 78 -5.37 -3.27 -13.24
CA ILE A 78 -5.77 -4.67 -13.09
C ILE A 78 -4.91 -5.50 -14.04
N THR A 79 -4.14 -6.45 -13.50
CA THR A 79 -3.20 -7.30 -14.26
C THR A 79 -3.76 -8.68 -14.49
N ASP A 80 -4.55 -9.19 -13.55
CA ASP A 80 -5.13 -10.52 -13.64
C ASP A 80 -6.47 -10.57 -12.89
N ASN A 81 -7.35 -11.43 -13.37
CA ASN A 81 -8.60 -11.77 -12.70
C ASN A 81 -8.90 -13.24 -12.90
N GLN A 82 -9.15 -13.95 -11.80
CA GLN A 82 -9.57 -15.34 -11.80
C GLN A 82 -10.94 -15.45 -11.15
N VAL A 83 -11.85 -16.14 -11.82
CA VAL A 83 -13.09 -16.57 -11.18
C VAL A 83 -12.72 -17.75 -10.28
N LEU A 84 -12.66 -17.52 -8.99
CA LEU A 84 -12.34 -18.55 -8.01
C LEU A 84 -13.60 -19.01 -7.33
N ASP A 85 -13.76 -20.31 -7.21
CA ASP A 85 -14.60 -20.88 -6.15
C ASP A 85 -13.90 -20.64 -4.81
N PHE A 86 -14.49 -19.78 -4.01
CA PHE A 86 -13.85 -19.30 -2.78
C PHE A 86 -14.06 -20.30 -1.64
N ASP A 87 -13.01 -21.04 -1.32
CA ASP A 87 -12.95 -21.78 -0.05
C ASP A 87 -12.32 -20.91 1.03
N LEU A 88 -13.15 -20.29 1.86
CA LEU A 88 -12.71 -19.49 2.99
C LEU A 88 -11.83 -20.29 3.96
N SER A 89 -12.12 -21.59 4.14
CA SER A 89 -11.34 -22.44 5.03
C SER A 89 -9.91 -22.63 4.54
N LEU A 90 -9.73 -22.74 3.22
CA LEU A 90 -8.43 -22.79 2.59
C LEU A 90 -7.65 -21.48 2.75
N ILE A 91 -8.33 -20.34 2.58
CA ILE A 91 -7.73 -19.03 2.79
C ILE A 91 -7.22 -18.90 4.23
N LEU A 92 -8.07 -19.26 5.20
CA LEU A 92 -7.73 -19.17 6.63
C LEU A 92 -6.59 -20.12 7.01
N ARG A 93 -6.49 -21.30 6.40
CA ARG A 93 -5.34 -22.20 6.60
C ARG A 93 -4.06 -21.62 5.98
N LYS A 94 -4.14 -21.08 4.76
CA LYS A 94 -2.97 -20.53 4.07
C LYS A 94 -2.40 -19.29 4.77
N LYS A 95 -3.22 -18.43 5.39
CA LYS A 95 -2.74 -17.26 6.10
C LYS A 95 -1.76 -17.60 7.22
N ASN A 96 -1.92 -18.73 7.89
CA ASN A 96 -1.04 -19.15 8.98
C ASN A 96 0.41 -19.41 8.50
N LYS A 97 0.60 -19.71 7.21
CA LYS A 97 1.94 -19.86 6.61
C LYS A 97 2.68 -18.53 6.44
N LEU A 98 1.98 -17.41 6.59
CA LEU A 98 2.55 -16.06 6.51
C LEU A 98 2.95 -15.52 7.89
N VAL A 99 2.78 -16.30 8.96
CA VAL A 99 3.20 -15.96 10.31
C VAL A 99 4.63 -16.48 10.52
N GLY A 100 5.49 -15.66 11.15
CA GLY A 100 6.87 -15.98 11.43
C GLY A 100 7.86 -15.07 10.70
N GLU A 101 9.13 -15.47 10.71
CA GLU A 101 10.22 -14.75 10.09
C GLU A 101 10.48 -15.22 8.66
N TYR A 102 10.55 -14.27 7.73
CA TYR A 102 10.97 -14.55 6.35
C TYR A 102 11.52 -13.31 5.65
N PHE A 103 12.13 -13.53 4.47
CA PHE A 103 12.59 -12.45 3.62
C PHE A 103 11.49 -12.08 2.62
N GLN A 104 11.02 -10.82 2.69
CA GLN A 104 10.05 -10.26 1.75
C GLN A 104 10.76 -9.34 0.75
N GLU A 105 10.49 -9.54 -0.53
CA GLU A 105 10.90 -8.61 -1.57
C GLU A 105 10.18 -7.27 -1.44
N TYR A 106 10.88 -6.18 -1.77
CA TYR A 106 10.23 -4.89 -1.86
C TYR A 106 9.27 -4.86 -3.06
N PRO A 107 8.07 -4.30 -2.92
CA PRO A 107 7.19 -4.09 -4.05
C PRO A 107 7.87 -3.23 -5.12
N ILE A 108 7.60 -3.54 -6.40
CA ILE A 108 8.16 -2.82 -7.55
C ILE A 108 7.82 -1.32 -7.48
N PHE A 109 6.60 -0.98 -7.08
CA PHE A 109 6.15 0.40 -6.94
C PHE A 109 6.56 1.08 -5.63
N SER A 110 7.57 0.55 -4.93
CA SER A 110 8.08 1.17 -3.71
C SER A 110 9.09 2.28 -4.00
N SER A 111 9.28 3.16 -3.01
CA SER A 111 10.33 4.18 -3.02
C SER A 111 11.71 3.65 -2.61
N LYS A 112 11.86 2.33 -2.41
CA LYS A 112 13.16 1.70 -2.13
C LYS A 112 14.09 1.94 -3.31
N THR A 113 15.29 2.47 -3.04
CA THR A 113 16.30 2.72 -4.07
C THR A 113 17.24 1.55 -4.23
N VAL A 114 17.65 1.32 -5.47
CA VAL A 114 18.69 0.37 -5.88
C VAL A 114 19.73 1.09 -6.76
N LEU A 115 20.93 0.55 -6.83
CA LEU A 115 21.94 1.06 -7.75
C LEU A 115 21.60 0.55 -9.17
N TYR A 116 21.31 1.46 -10.08
CA TYR A 116 21.03 1.16 -11.47
C TYR A 116 21.79 2.13 -12.37
N GLN A 117 22.64 1.60 -13.27
CA GLN A 117 23.49 2.40 -14.17
C GLN A 117 24.28 3.51 -13.44
N GLY A 118 24.87 3.17 -12.28
CA GLY A 118 25.68 4.08 -11.48
C GLY A 118 24.90 5.13 -10.66
N LYS A 119 23.55 5.07 -10.63
CA LYS A 119 22.70 6.00 -9.88
C LYS A 119 21.75 5.26 -8.93
N MET A 120 21.58 5.83 -7.71
CA MET A 120 20.56 5.37 -6.78
C MET A 120 19.18 5.74 -7.31
N THR A 121 18.45 4.73 -7.81
CA THR A 121 17.16 4.89 -8.50
C THR A 121 16.06 4.14 -7.74
N PRO A 122 14.90 4.77 -7.46
CA PRO A 122 13.79 4.08 -6.79
C PRO A 122 13.14 3.04 -7.70
N LEU A 123 12.74 1.92 -7.11
CA LEU A 123 12.16 0.76 -7.83
C LEU A 123 11.01 1.16 -8.74
N TRP A 124 10.11 2.05 -8.30
CA TRP A 124 8.96 2.46 -9.11
C TRP A 124 9.34 3.12 -10.45
N LYS A 125 10.56 3.67 -10.59
CA LYS A 125 11.07 4.19 -11.85
C LYS A 125 11.60 3.08 -12.78
N LEU A 126 11.91 1.92 -12.22
CA LEU A 126 12.52 0.79 -12.93
C LEU A 126 11.51 -0.29 -13.31
N LYS A 127 10.22 -0.02 -13.22
CA LYS A 127 9.16 -1.00 -13.51
C LYS A 127 9.27 -1.69 -14.87
N ASN A 128 9.81 -0.99 -15.88
CA ASN A 128 10.01 -1.54 -17.23
C ASN A 128 11.35 -2.26 -17.40
N ASN A 129 12.23 -2.18 -16.41
CA ASN A 129 13.58 -2.75 -16.42
C ASN A 129 13.80 -3.69 -15.24
N ILE A 130 12.74 -4.31 -14.74
CA ILE A 130 12.77 -5.11 -13.52
C ILE A 130 13.66 -6.36 -13.67
N GLN A 131 13.76 -6.90 -14.88
CA GLN A 131 14.61 -8.03 -15.23
C GLN A 131 16.12 -7.74 -15.14
N ASP A 132 16.47 -6.46 -15.16
CA ASP A 132 17.88 -6.02 -15.16
C ASP A 132 18.40 -5.74 -13.75
N ILE A 133 17.59 -5.95 -12.72
CA ILE A 133 17.91 -5.61 -11.33
C ILE A 133 17.55 -6.75 -10.37
N GLU A 134 18.35 -6.91 -9.35
CA GLU A 134 18.00 -7.74 -8.21
C GLU A 134 17.10 -6.93 -7.26
N ILE A 135 15.87 -7.42 -7.04
CA ILE A 135 14.95 -6.78 -6.12
C ILE A 135 15.42 -7.02 -4.68
N PRO A 136 15.72 -5.98 -3.91
CA PRO A 136 16.18 -6.14 -2.54
C PRO A 136 15.09 -6.76 -1.67
N LYS A 137 15.54 -7.57 -0.71
CA LYS A 137 14.68 -8.23 0.27
C LYS A 137 14.87 -7.61 1.65
N LYS A 138 13.85 -7.67 2.46
CA LYS A 138 13.89 -7.26 3.86
C LYS A 138 13.44 -8.43 4.73
N LYS A 139 14.20 -8.73 5.77
CA LYS A 139 13.75 -9.67 6.80
C LYS A 139 12.61 -9.01 7.59
N ILE A 140 11.49 -9.69 7.64
CA ILE A 140 10.31 -9.29 8.42
C ILE A 140 9.94 -10.41 9.39
N ASN A 141 9.24 -10.04 10.44
CA ASN A 141 8.60 -10.98 11.36
C ASN A 141 7.13 -10.61 11.48
N VAL A 142 6.26 -11.52 11.10
CA VAL A 142 4.81 -11.39 11.26
C VAL A 142 4.41 -12.16 12.52
N GLU A 143 4.00 -11.47 13.56
CA GLU A 143 3.67 -12.11 14.84
C GLU A 143 2.34 -12.84 14.78
N TYR A 144 1.35 -12.26 14.11
CA TYR A 144 0.05 -12.88 13.88
C TYR A 144 -0.65 -12.29 12.67
N ILE A 145 -1.61 -13.04 12.14
CA ILE A 145 -2.62 -12.55 11.22
C ILE A 145 -3.96 -13.05 11.72
N LYS A 146 -4.79 -12.15 12.24
CA LYS A 146 -6.10 -12.48 12.77
C LYS A 146 -7.17 -12.19 11.72
N TYR A 147 -8.02 -13.16 11.45
CA TYR A 147 -9.22 -12.98 10.65
C TYR A 147 -10.26 -12.18 11.46
N ILE A 148 -10.84 -11.17 10.83
CA ILE A 148 -11.91 -10.35 11.43
C ILE A 148 -13.25 -10.85 10.93
N ASN A 149 -13.50 -10.70 9.63
CA ASN A 149 -14.71 -11.14 8.96
C ASN A 149 -14.50 -11.24 7.43
N HIS A 150 -15.54 -11.59 6.71
CA HIS A 150 -15.56 -11.52 5.25
C HIS A 150 -16.90 -10.98 4.76
N LYS A 151 -16.91 -10.51 3.53
CA LYS A 151 -18.12 -10.04 2.87
C LYS A 151 -18.09 -10.40 1.39
N ILE A 152 -19.22 -10.82 0.87
CA ILE A 152 -19.41 -10.98 -0.56
C ILE A 152 -20.09 -9.73 -1.09
N TYR A 153 -19.42 -9.05 -2.00
CA TYR A 153 -19.92 -7.85 -2.65
C TYR A 153 -20.52 -8.21 -4.00
N SER A 154 -21.67 -7.65 -4.32
CA SER A 154 -22.11 -7.58 -5.72
C SER A 154 -21.20 -6.65 -6.52
N LYS A 155 -21.18 -6.79 -7.85
CA LYS A 155 -20.45 -5.90 -8.75
C LYS A 155 -20.69 -4.43 -8.43
N LYS A 156 -21.95 -4.02 -8.31
CA LYS A 156 -22.35 -2.63 -8.01
C LYS A 156 -21.77 -2.14 -6.68
N GLN A 157 -21.84 -2.97 -5.65
CA GLN A 157 -21.33 -2.62 -4.33
C GLN A 157 -19.81 -2.44 -4.33
N LEU A 158 -19.07 -3.39 -4.97
CA LEU A 158 -17.62 -3.31 -5.08
C LEU A 158 -17.17 -2.08 -5.86
N ILE A 159 -17.77 -1.84 -7.04
CA ILE A 159 -17.44 -0.66 -7.86
C ILE A 159 -17.69 0.62 -7.07
N ASN A 160 -18.82 0.76 -6.41
CA ASN A 160 -19.12 1.94 -5.61
C ASN A 160 -18.09 2.13 -4.49
N PHE A 161 -17.73 1.08 -3.77
CA PHE A 161 -16.72 1.11 -2.72
C PHE A 161 -15.36 1.59 -3.26
N VAL A 162 -14.90 1.01 -4.37
CA VAL A 162 -13.61 1.37 -5.00
C VAL A 162 -13.63 2.81 -5.49
N ILE A 163 -14.69 3.23 -6.19
CA ILE A 163 -14.80 4.61 -6.72
C ILE A 163 -14.80 5.63 -5.59
N GLN A 164 -15.53 5.38 -4.51
CA GLN A 164 -15.54 6.28 -3.35
C GLN A 164 -14.12 6.46 -2.79
N ARG A 165 -13.31 5.41 -2.71
CA ARG A 165 -11.93 5.50 -2.23
C ARG A 165 -11.00 6.17 -3.23
N LEU A 166 -11.12 5.87 -4.52
CA LEU A 166 -10.33 6.53 -5.58
C LEU A 166 -10.60 8.03 -5.66
N ASN A 167 -11.84 8.46 -5.41
CA ASN A 167 -12.21 9.89 -5.39
C ASN A 167 -11.60 10.67 -4.22
N LEU A 168 -11.10 9.99 -3.18
CA LEU A 168 -10.38 10.64 -2.08
C LEU A 168 -8.94 11.01 -2.46
N VAL A 169 -8.40 10.44 -3.55
CA VAL A 169 -7.02 10.69 -3.98
C VAL A 169 -6.92 12.08 -4.60
N THR A 170 -6.15 12.95 -3.93
CA THR A 170 -5.94 14.35 -4.36
C THR A 170 -4.70 14.52 -5.22
N SER A 171 -3.77 13.59 -5.14
CA SER A 171 -2.49 13.66 -5.86
C SER A 171 -2.66 13.44 -7.36
N LYS A 172 -2.14 14.37 -8.16
CA LYS A 172 -2.12 14.29 -9.63
C LYS A 172 -1.18 13.20 -10.19
N ASN A 173 -0.39 12.57 -9.33
CA ASN A 173 0.53 11.50 -9.74
C ASN A 173 -0.19 10.18 -10.06
N PHE A 174 -1.49 10.06 -9.72
CA PHE A 174 -2.28 8.86 -9.96
C PHE A 174 -3.32 9.12 -11.03
N ASN A 175 -3.36 8.23 -12.03
CA ASN A 175 -4.39 8.27 -13.08
C ASN A 175 -5.69 7.61 -12.59
N THR A 176 -6.34 8.23 -11.59
CA THR A 176 -7.54 7.68 -10.96
C THR A 176 -8.70 7.47 -11.94
N LYS A 177 -8.80 8.29 -13.02
CA LYS A 177 -9.81 8.12 -14.07
C LYS A 177 -9.65 6.78 -14.79
N ASN A 178 -8.41 6.41 -15.12
CA ASN A 178 -8.12 5.13 -15.75
C ASN A 178 -8.48 3.96 -14.83
N PHE A 179 -8.11 4.03 -13.56
CA PHE A 179 -8.43 2.99 -12.58
C PHE A 179 -9.94 2.84 -12.40
N VAL A 180 -10.69 3.94 -12.29
CA VAL A 180 -12.16 3.92 -12.23
C VAL A 180 -12.76 3.20 -13.46
N ASN A 181 -12.24 3.47 -14.67
CA ASN A 181 -12.73 2.81 -15.88
C ASN A 181 -12.45 1.31 -15.87
N GLN A 182 -11.26 0.90 -15.45
CA GLN A 182 -10.92 -0.53 -15.30
C GLN A 182 -11.83 -1.23 -14.30
N TRP A 183 -12.04 -0.65 -13.11
CA TRP A 183 -12.93 -1.22 -12.11
C TRP A 183 -14.40 -1.27 -12.57
N LYS A 184 -14.86 -0.33 -13.39
CA LYS A 184 -16.21 -0.39 -14.00
C LYS A 184 -16.35 -1.52 -15.02
N SER A 185 -15.27 -1.92 -15.67
CA SER A 185 -15.27 -2.96 -16.71
C SER A 185 -15.23 -4.40 -16.18
N ILE A 186 -15.07 -4.62 -14.87
CA ILE A 186 -15.04 -5.97 -14.27
C ILE A 186 -16.32 -6.73 -14.58
N LYS A 187 -16.22 -8.06 -14.77
CA LYS A 187 -17.32 -8.85 -15.33
C LYS A 187 -18.04 -9.77 -14.33
N ASN A 188 -17.40 -10.12 -13.22
CA ASN A 188 -17.96 -11.06 -12.24
C ASN A 188 -19.15 -10.44 -11.49
N ASN A 189 -19.99 -11.29 -10.92
CA ASN A 189 -21.17 -10.84 -10.16
C ASN A 189 -20.95 -10.82 -8.66
N ASN A 190 -20.05 -11.65 -8.14
CA ASN A 190 -19.74 -11.78 -6.72
C ASN A 190 -18.25 -11.66 -6.48
N TYR A 191 -17.89 -10.98 -5.40
CA TYR A 191 -16.51 -10.63 -5.03
C TYR A 191 -16.32 -10.90 -3.55
N LEU A 192 -15.42 -11.82 -3.22
CA LEU A 192 -15.07 -12.11 -1.83
C LEU A 192 -14.02 -11.09 -1.35
N VAL A 193 -14.36 -10.39 -0.29
CA VAL A 193 -13.42 -9.53 0.45
C VAL A 193 -13.28 -10.08 1.86
N VAL A 194 -12.04 -10.35 2.27
CA VAL A 194 -11.72 -10.85 3.62
C VAL A 194 -10.94 -9.78 4.37
N TYR A 195 -11.31 -9.54 5.62
CA TYR A 195 -10.72 -8.53 6.49
C TYR A 195 -9.82 -9.19 7.53
N PHE A 196 -8.63 -8.61 7.69
CA PHE A 196 -7.60 -9.10 8.60
C PHE A 196 -7.01 -7.97 9.46
N VAL A 197 -6.43 -8.35 10.59
CA VAL A 197 -5.54 -7.53 11.41
C VAL A 197 -4.32 -8.32 11.83
#